data_73f3873e261d624415f65dac02e6853a
#
_entry.id   73f3873e261d624415f65dac02e6853a
#
_cell.length_a   1.000
_cell.length_b   1.000
_cell.length_c   1.000
_cell.angle_alpha   90.00
_cell.angle_beta   90.00
_cell.angle_gamma   90.00
#
_symmetry.space_group_name_H-M   'P 1'
#
loop_
_entity.id
_entity.type
_entity.pdbx_description
1 polymer ?
#
loop_
_entity_poly.entity_id
_entity_poly.type
_entity_poly.pdbx_seq_one_letter_code
_entity_poly.pdbx_strand_id
1 'polypeptide(L)'
;MQVILLEKVPNLGNLGEVVKVKDGFARNFLIPTRAARRATPAAIKEFEDKRAELEKAAADKLAAAQTLGEKMSGRTVHITQKAGVDGRLFGSVTNADIADALNRIDFKVVKAQVRMPTGPLKTVGEHTVTVAPHGDVVVEVKVVVLGETT
;
A
#
# COMPACT_ATOMS: atom_id res chain seq x y z
N MET A 1 -10.67 -7.07 -24.93
CA MET A 1 -10.16 -8.34 -24.38
C MET A 1 -10.80 -8.60 -23.03
N GLN A 2 -11.27 -9.79 -22.80
CA GLN A 2 -11.86 -10.17 -21.52
C GLN A 2 -10.81 -10.86 -20.65
N VAL A 3 -10.78 -10.51 -19.38
CA VAL A 3 -9.86 -11.08 -18.39
C VAL A 3 -10.62 -11.42 -17.10
N ILE A 4 -10.11 -12.42 -16.40
CA ILE A 4 -10.58 -12.79 -15.05
C ILE A 4 -9.64 -12.17 -14.05
N LEU A 5 -10.17 -11.44 -13.09
CA LEU A 5 -9.39 -10.86 -12.00
C LEU A 5 -9.00 -11.92 -10.98
N LEU A 6 -7.72 -12.05 -10.71
CA LEU A 6 -7.15 -12.93 -9.69
C LEU A 6 -7.01 -12.25 -8.33
N GLU A 7 -7.14 -10.93 -8.32
CA GLU A 7 -7.16 -10.09 -7.11
C GLU A 7 -8.09 -8.91 -7.32
N LYS A 8 -8.47 -8.25 -6.25
CA LYS A 8 -9.26 -7.03 -6.34
C LYS A 8 -8.43 -5.90 -6.95
N VAL A 9 -8.89 -5.40 -8.09
CA VAL A 9 -8.26 -4.25 -8.75
C VAL A 9 -9.19 -3.04 -8.60
N PRO A 10 -8.72 -1.96 -7.97
CA PRO A 10 -9.49 -0.73 -7.86
C PRO A 10 -9.92 -0.22 -9.25
N ASN A 11 -11.14 0.24 -9.38
CA ASN A 11 -11.77 0.74 -10.61
C ASN A 11 -12.02 -0.29 -11.73
N LEU A 12 -11.74 -1.56 -11.51
CA LEU A 12 -12.03 -2.64 -12.46
C LEU A 12 -13.08 -3.60 -11.96
N GLY A 13 -12.85 -4.21 -10.81
CA GLY A 13 -13.75 -5.19 -10.25
C GLY A 13 -13.15 -5.97 -9.08
N ASN A 14 -13.88 -6.98 -8.66
CA ASN A 14 -13.51 -7.84 -7.53
C ASN A 14 -12.81 -9.12 -8.00
N LEU A 15 -12.30 -9.86 -7.04
CA LEU A 15 -11.70 -11.17 -7.25
C LEU A 15 -12.70 -12.10 -7.98
N GLY A 16 -12.25 -12.69 -9.09
CA GLY A 16 -13.06 -13.64 -9.86
C GLY A 16 -14.05 -13.04 -10.83
N GLU A 17 -14.08 -11.74 -10.95
CA GLU A 17 -14.94 -11.05 -11.91
C GLU A 17 -14.32 -11.05 -13.30
N VAL A 18 -15.13 -11.37 -14.31
CA VAL A 18 -14.71 -11.26 -15.72
C VAL A 18 -15.01 -9.84 -16.19
N VAL A 19 -13.98 -9.12 -16.56
CA VAL A 19 -14.07 -7.73 -17.02
C VAL A 19 -13.52 -7.57 -18.41
N LYS A 20 -14.09 -6.64 -19.16
CA LYS A 20 -13.62 -6.26 -20.48
C LYS A 20 -12.69 -5.05 -20.35
N VAL A 21 -11.45 -5.20 -20.80
CA VAL A 21 -10.42 -4.17 -20.76
C VAL A 21 -9.78 -3.97 -22.13
N LYS A 22 -9.08 -2.87 -22.30
CA LYS A 22 -8.29 -2.64 -23.51
C LYS A 22 -7.13 -3.66 -23.57
N ASP A 23 -6.85 -4.12 -24.77
CA ASP A 23 -5.80 -5.14 -25.01
C ASP A 23 -4.43 -4.71 -24.48
N GLY A 24 -4.06 -3.45 -24.69
CA GLY A 24 -2.79 -2.89 -24.20
C GLY A 24 -2.70 -2.88 -22.66
N PHE A 25 -3.76 -2.50 -21.99
CA PHE A 25 -3.82 -2.50 -20.53
C PHE A 25 -3.71 -3.91 -19.96
N ALA A 26 -4.41 -4.86 -20.53
CA ALA A 26 -4.34 -6.26 -20.12
C ALA A 26 -2.93 -6.84 -20.30
N ARG A 27 -2.33 -6.64 -21.46
CA ARG A 27 -1.00 -7.19 -21.78
C ARG A 27 0.14 -6.53 -21.04
N ASN A 28 0.06 -5.23 -20.80
CA ASN A 28 1.16 -4.45 -20.22
C ASN A 28 1.10 -4.34 -18.71
N PHE A 29 -0.08 -4.46 -18.12
CA PHE A 29 -0.29 -4.29 -16.68
C PHE A 29 -0.89 -5.51 -16.00
N LEU A 30 -2.09 -5.93 -16.38
CA LEU A 30 -2.82 -6.96 -15.65
C LEU A 30 -2.15 -8.35 -15.71
N ILE A 31 -1.70 -8.77 -16.87
CA ILE A 31 -1.08 -10.08 -17.06
C ILE A 31 0.34 -10.13 -16.47
N PRO A 32 1.23 -9.16 -16.72
CA PRO A 32 2.59 -9.18 -16.15
C PRO A 32 2.61 -9.10 -14.63
N THR A 33 1.68 -8.36 -14.01
CA THR A 33 1.55 -8.26 -12.55
C THR A 33 0.81 -9.44 -11.93
N ARG A 34 0.29 -10.36 -12.75
CA ARG A 34 -0.54 -11.49 -12.31
C ARG A 34 -1.84 -11.10 -11.60
N ALA A 35 -2.27 -9.86 -11.77
CA ALA A 35 -3.54 -9.37 -11.23
C ALA A 35 -4.76 -9.95 -11.97
N ALA A 36 -4.58 -10.34 -13.23
CA ALA A 36 -5.61 -10.98 -14.02
C ALA A 36 -5.03 -12.00 -15.01
N ARG A 37 -5.89 -12.90 -15.48
CA ARG A 37 -5.59 -13.84 -16.56
C ARG A 37 -6.57 -13.66 -17.72
N ARG A 38 -6.16 -14.03 -18.90
CA ARG A 38 -7.06 -14.04 -20.05
C ARG A 38 -8.27 -14.92 -19.79
N ALA A 39 -9.46 -14.39 -20.00
CA ALA A 39 -10.71 -15.11 -19.81
C ALA A 39 -10.92 -16.13 -20.96
N THR A 40 -10.42 -17.34 -20.78
CA THR A 40 -10.70 -18.49 -21.62
C THR A 40 -11.58 -19.48 -20.88
N PRO A 41 -12.35 -20.34 -21.56
CA PRO A 41 -13.17 -21.35 -20.87
C PRO A 41 -12.36 -22.21 -19.89
N ALA A 42 -11.13 -22.59 -20.27
CA ALA A 42 -10.21 -23.33 -19.40
C ALA A 42 -9.77 -22.51 -18.17
N ALA A 43 -9.43 -21.24 -18.36
CA ALA A 43 -9.06 -20.34 -17.26
C ALA A 43 -10.22 -20.09 -16.28
N ILE A 44 -11.43 -19.95 -16.78
CA ILE A 44 -12.65 -19.82 -15.96
C ILE A 44 -12.85 -21.05 -15.09
N LYS A 45 -12.71 -22.23 -15.66
CA LYS A 45 -12.85 -23.51 -14.95
C LYS A 45 -11.78 -23.70 -13.89
N GLU A 46 -10.50 -23.44 -14.22
CA GLU A 46 -9.40 -23.46 -13.25
C GLU A 46 -9.62 -22.46 -12.10
N PHE A 47 -10.18 -21.30 -12.42
CA PHE A 47 -10.48 -20.27 -11.42
C PHE A 47 -11.58 -20.74 -10.46
N GLU A 48 -12.66 -21.34 -10.97
CA GLU A 48 -13.73 -21.91 -10.14
C GLU A 48 -13.21 -22.96 -9.16
N ASP A 49 -12.28 -23.84 -9.62
CA ASP A 49 -11.65 -24.85 -8.79
C ASP A 49 -10.76 -24.23 -7.68
N LYS A 50 -10.10 -23.11 -7.99
CA LYS A 50 -9.20 -22.40 -7.05
C LYS A 50 -9.85 -21.23 -6.31
N ARG A 51 -11.11 -20.97 -6.60
CA ARG A 51 -11.83 -19.81 -6.03
C ARG A 51 -11.78 -19.79 -4.50
N ALA A 52 -12.03 -20.91 -3.86
CA ALA A 52 -12.01 -21.01 -2.40
C ALA A 52 -10.62 -20.68 -1.82
N GLU A 53 -9.56 -21.18 -2.43
CA GLU A 53 -8.18 -20.89 -2.00
C GLU A 53 -7.83 -19.41 -2.19
N LEU A 54 -8.21 -18.82 -3.33
CA LEU A 54 -7.95 -17.41 -3.61
C LEU A 54 -8.75 -16.49 -2.70
N GLU A 55 -10.00 -16.79 -2.43
CA GLU A 55 -10.84 -16.05 -1.49
C GLU A 55 -10.27 -16.12 -0.07
N LYS A 56 -9.81 -17.30 0.36
CA LYS A 56 -9.17 -17.49 1.66
C LYS A 56 -7.86 -16.68 1.76
N ALA A 57 -7.01 -16.76 0.75
CA ALA A 57 -5.77 -15.99 0.71
C ALA A 57 -6.03 -14.48 0.73
N ALA A 58 -7.04 -14.00 0.02
CA ALA A 58 -7.44 -12.60 0.03
C ALA A 58 -7.98 -12.17 1.41
N ALA A 59 -8.80 -13.01 2.05
CA ALA A 59 -9.32 -12.76 3.39
C ALA A 59 -8.19 -12.74 4.44
N ASP A 60 -7.24 -13.66 4.36
CA ASP A 60 -6.08 -13.70 5.26
C ASP A 60 -5.20 -12.45 5.13
N LYS A 61 -4.95 -11.99 3.90
CA LYS A 61 -4.22 -10.74 3.64
C LYS A 61 -4.95 -9.53 4.21
N LEU A 62 -6.26 -9.47 4.02
CA LEU A 62 -7.08 -8.39 4.55
C LEU A 62 -7.07 -8.39 6.08
N ALA A 63 -7.24 -9.54 6.72
CA ALA A 63 -7.19 -9.68 8.17
C ALA A 63 -5.82 -9.27 8.74
N ALA A 64 -4.74 -9.71 8.12
CA ALA A 64 -3.38 -9.30 8.49
C ALA A 64 -3.19 -7.78 8.35
N ALA A 65 -3.67 -7.20 7.27
CA ALA A 65 -3.60 -5.75 7.05
C ALA A 65 -4.43 -4.98 8.08
N GLN A 66 -5.62 -5.45 8.43
CA GLN A 66 -6.44 -4.85 9.48
C GLN A 66 -5.75 -4.90 10.85
N THR A 67 -5.16 -6.03 11.20
CA THR A 67 -4.42 -6.19 12.46
C THR A 67 -3.21 -5.25 12.52
N LEU A 68 -2.47 -5.13 11.42
CA LEU A 68 -1.38 -4.16 11.30
C LEU A 68 -1.89 -2.72 11.42
N GLY A 69 -3.00 -2.42 10.75
CA GLY A 69 -3.64 -1.11 10.81
C GLY A 69 -4.05 -0.72 12.23
N GLU A 70 -4.69 -1.62 12.96
CA GLU A 70 -5.06 -1.39 14.36
C GLU A 70 -3.85 -1.14 15.25
N LYS A 71 -2.77 -1.90 15.06
CA LYS A 71 -1.52 -1.72 15.80
C LYS A 71 -0.82 -0.40 15.48
N MET A 72 -0.90 0.06 14.23
CA MET A 72 -0.32 1.33 13.78
C MET A 72 -1.18 2.53 14.14
N SER A 73 -2.50 2.36 14.22
CA SER A 73 -3.42 3.45 14.55
C SER A 73 -3.09 4.06 15.91
N GLY A 74 -2.94 5.39 15.94
CA GLY A 74 -2.57 6.12 17.14
C GLY A 74 -1.10 6.00 17.57
N ARG A 75 -0.27 5.30 16.81
CA ARG A 75 1.18 5.25 17.06
C ARG A 75 1.86 6.51 16.56
N THR A 76 2.86 6.92 17.32
CA THR A 76 3.72 8.05 16.95
C THR A 76 5.09 7.53 16.53
N VAL A 77 5.54 7.94 15.37
CA VAL A 77 6.86 7.59 14.83
C VAL A 77 7.77 8.80 14.92
N HIS A 78 8.94 8.61 15.50
CA HIS A 78 9.95 9.65 15.61
C HIS A 78 11.01 9.46 14.51
N ILE A 79 11.21 10.52 13.74
CA ILE A 79 12.22 10.56 12.68
C ILE A 79 13.14 11.74 12.96
N THR A 80 14.43 11.47 13.05
CA THR A 80 15.45 12.50 13.24
C THR A 80 16.06 12.86 11.89
N GLN A 81 16.04 14.13 11.55
CA GLN A 81 16.65 14.67 10.34
C GLN A 81 17.42 15.95 10.68
N LYS A 82 18.43 16.24 9.87
CA LYS A 82 19.18 17.50 10.01
C LYS A 82 18.29 18.68 9.64
N ALA A 83 18.16 19.62 10.55
CA ALA A 83 17.37 20.83 10.38
C ALA A 83 18.17 22.08 10.70
N GLY A 84 17.81 23.17 10.04
CA GLY A 84 18.35 24.49 10.35
C GLY A 84 17.72 25.09 11.61
N VAL A 85 18.26 26.19 12.06
CA VAL A 85 17.72 26.98 13.19
C VAL A 85 16.30 27.49 12.92
N ASP A 86 15.92 27.59 11.67
CA ASP A 86 14.58 28.04 11.22
C ASP A 86 13.50 26.95 11.34
N GLY A 87 13.86 25.75 11.81
CA GLY A 87 12.95 24.61 11.85
C GLY A 87 12.71 23.95 10.48
N ARG A 88 13.45 24.34 9.47
CA ARG A 88 13.39 23.71 8.14
C ARG A 88 14.42 22.61 8.03
N LEU A 89 14.00 21.48 7.47
CA LEU A 89 14.93 20.37 7.20
C LEU A 89 15.87 20.73 6.05
N PHE A 90 17.14 20.33 6.15
CA PHE A 90 18.09 20.42 5.05
C PHE A 90 17.78 19.46 3.90
N GLY A 91 17.05 18.37 4.21
CA GLY A 91 16.49 17.45 3.25
C GLY A 91 14.98 17.36 3.38
N SER A 92 14.41 16.31 2.87
CA SER A 92 12.98 16.02 3.01
C SER A 92 12.78 14.62 3.57
N VAL A 93 11.75 14.44 4.39
CA VAL A 93 11.32 13.12 4.83
C VAL A 93 10.41 12.54 3.75
N THR A 94 10.85 11.46 3.14
CA THR A 94 10.15 10.79 2.05
C THR A 94 9.34 9.59 2.55
N ASN A 95 8.53 9.03 1.67
CA ASN A 95 7.80 7.78 1.95
C ASN A 95 8.74 6.65 2.38
N ALA A 96 9.94 6.59 1.80
CA ALA A 96 10.93 5.58 2.15
C ALA A 96 11.42 5.73 3.60
N ASP A 97 11.71 6.96 4.02
CA ASP A 97 12.17 7.24 5.39
C ASP A 97 11.11 6.86 6.42
N ILE A 98 9.84 7.14 6.13
CA ILE A 98 8.72 6.77 6.99
C ILE A 98 8.53 5.25 7.03
N ALA A 99 8.61 4.59 5.89
CA ALA A 99 8.54 3.14 5.83
C ALA A 99 9.69 2.47 6.62
N ASP A 100 10.91 2.98 6.49
CA ASP A 100 12.07 2.49 7.24
C ASP A 100 11.92 2.71 8.75
N ALA A 101 11.39 3.85 9.14
CA ALA A 101 11.10 4.14 10.55
C ALA A 101 10.03 3.20 11.13
N LEU A 102 8.97 2.92 10.37
CA LEU A 102 7.94 1.95 10.74
C LEU A 102 8.49 0.52 10.81
N ASN A 103 9.34 0.13 9.87
CA ASN A 103 9.98 -1.18 9.87
C ASN A 103 10.90 -1.40 11.09
N ARG A 104 11.50 -0.34 11.62
CA ARG A 104 12.30 -0.40 12.86
C ARG A 104 11.47 -0.68 14.10
N ILE A 105 10.18 -0.42 14.05
CA ILE A 105 9.22 -0.63 15.14
C ILE A 105 8.44 -1.95 14.94
N ASP A 106 8.95 -2.87 14.12
CA ASP A 106 8.34 -4.16 13.77
C ASP A 106 7.06 -4.10 12.92
N PHE A 107 6.80 -2.98 12.29
CA PHE A 107 5.74 -2.87 11.30
C PHE A 107 6.28 -3.12 9.89
N LYS A 108 5.83 -4.16 9.24
CA LYS A 108 6.23 -4.46 7.85
C LYS A 108 5.46 -3.57 6.87
N VAL A 109 6.03 -2.41 6.57
CA VAL A 109 5.44 -1.43 5.67
C VAL A 109 6.39 -1.16 4.50
N VAL A 110 5.84 -1.09 3.30
CA VAL A 110 6.58 -0.76 2.08
C VAL A 110 6.36 0.73 1.76
N LYS A 111 7.35 1.38 1.19
CA LYS A 111 7.24 2.79 0.75
C LYS A 111 6.00 3.09 -0.11
N ALA A 112 5.56 2.11 -0.91
CA ALA A 112 4.35 2.24 -1.74
C ALA A 112 3.05 2.30 -0.93
N GLN A 113 3.06 1.80 0.30
CA GLN A 113 1.91 1.82 1.20
C GLN A 113 1.79 3.14 1.98
N VAL A 114 2.87 3.90 2.05
CA VAL A 114 2.88 5.21 2.70
C VAL A 114 2.39 6.28 1.72
N ARG A 115 1.33 6.97 2.10
CA ARG A 115 0.75 8.06 1.31
C ARG A 115 0.91 9.38 2.06
N MET A 116 1.51 10.33 1.40
CA MET A 116 1.66 11.69 1.91
C MET A 116 0.87 12.66 1.02
N PRO A 117 -0.34 13.04 1.43
CA PRO A 117 -1.18 13.93 0.61
C PRO A 117 -0.57 15.32 0.43
N THR A 118 0.24 15.77 1.38
CA THR A 118 0.93 17.05 1.35
C THR A 118 2.32 17.00 0.72
N GLY A 119 2.77 15.81 0.29
CA GLY A 119 4.12 15.59 -0.24
C GLY A 119 5.18 15.38 0.84
N PRO A 120 6.46 15.37 0.46
CA PRO A 120 7.56 15.17 1.39
C PRO A 120 7.59 16.20 2.52
N LEU A 121 7.88 15.76 3.74
CA LEU A 121 7.96 16.64 4.90
C LEU A 121 9.28 17.42 4.87
N LYS A 122 9.18 18.73 5.00
CA LYS A 122 10.33 19.64 4.94
C LYS A 122 10.56 20.46 6.20
N THR A 123 9.69 20.30 7.18
CA THR A 123 9.75 21.04 8.46
C THR A 123 9.71 20.08 9.63
N VAL A 124 10.31 20.51 10.74
CA VAL A 124 10.21 19.77 12.01
C VAL A 124 8.81 19.91 12.61
N GLY A 125 8.40 18.95 13.40
CA GLY A 125 7.14 18.96 14.11
C GLY A 125 6.30 17.71 13.85
N GLU A 126 5.05 17.77 14.28
CA GLU A 126 4.09 16.68 14.11
C GLU A 126 3.42 16.76 12.73
N HIS A 127 3.44 15.63 12.04
CA HIS A 127 2.77 15.47 10.76
C HIS A 127 1.94 14.20 10.77
N THR A 128 0.78 14.24 10.17
CA THR A 128 -0.06 13.05 9.99
C THR A 128 0.19 12.46 8.61
N VAL A 129 0.50 11.19 8.58
CA VAL A 129 0.77 10.44 7.34
C VAL A 129 -0.21 9.28 7.25
N THR A 130 -0.72 9.06 6.07
CA THR A 130 -1.64 7.97 5.79
C THR A 130 -0.84 6.74 5.34
N VAL A 131 -1.07 5.61 5.99
CA VAL A 131 -0.49 4.33 5.62
C VAL A 131 -1.60 3.39 5.20
N ALA A 132 -1.48 2.82 4.01
CA ALA A 132 -2.44 1.87 3.47
C ALA A 132 -1.77 0.49 3.30
N PRO A 133 -1.78 -0.35 4.36
CA PRO A 133 -1.20 -1.70 4.28
C PRO A 133 -1.95 -2.61 3.29
N HIS A 134 -3.20 -2.28 3.01
CA HIS A 134 -4.02 -2.93 1.99
C HIS A 134 -4.90 -1.90 1.28
N GLY A 135 -5.37 -2.20 0.07
CA GLY A 135 -6.26 -1.30 -0.68
C GLY A 135 -7.53 -0.89 0.05
N ASP A 136 -8.05 -1.76 0.92
CA ASP A 136 -9.26 -1.52 1.72
C ASP A 136 -8.96 -1.07 3.16
N VAL A 137 -7.70 -1.04 3.57
CA VAL A 137 -7.28 -0.65 4.93
C VAL A 137 -6.41 0.59 4.85
N VAL A 138 -6.87 1.66 5.45
CA VAL A 138 -6.15 2.94 5.53
C VAL A 138 -6.08 3.38 6.99
N VAL A 139 -4.89 3.70 7.45
CA VAL A 139 -4.64 4.16 8.83
C VAL A 139 -3.84 5.45 8.84
N GLU A 140 -4.14 6.30 9.79
CA GLU A 140 -3.37 7.52 10.03
C GLU A 140 -2.32 7.28 11.12
N VAL A 141 -1.08 7.63 10.84
CA VAL A 141 0.04 7.53 11.76
C VAL A 141 0.62 8.92 11.97
N LYS A 142 0.84 9.27 13.22
CA LYS A 142 1.54 10.51 13.56
C LYS A 142 3.05 10.32 13.38
N VAL A 143 3.65 11.22 12.63
CA VAL A 143 5.09 11.28 12.45
C VAL A 143 5.61 12.56 13.11
N VAL A 144 6.48 12.40 14.06
CA VAL A 144 7.17 13.51 14.71
C VAL A 144 8.57 13.62 14.13
N VAL A 145 8.82 14.71 13.44
CA VAL A 145 10.14 14.99 12.87
C VAL A 145 10.93 15.82 13.86
N LEU A 146 12.01 15.25 14.32
CA LEU A 146 12.96 15.92 15.22
C LEU A 146 14.09 16.52 14.39
N GLY A 147 14.33 17.80 14.60
CA GLY A 147 15.46 18.51 13.97
C GLY A 147 16.75 18.29 14.76
N GLU A 148 17.77 17.80 14.09
CA GLU A 148 19.11 17.74 14.64
C GLU A 148 19.91 18.92 14.08
N THR A 149 20.29 19.82 14.96
CA THR A 149 21.19 20.93 14.64
C THR A 149 22.62 20.54 15.00
N THR A 150 23.46 20.49 14.00
CA THR A 150 24.92 20.30 14.19
C THR A 150 25.64 21.60 13.97
#